data_f57e51d517816d51a259684cd3d8e122
#
_entry.id   f57e51d517816d51a259684cd3d8e122
#
_cell.length_a   1.000
_cell.length_b   1.000
_cell.length_c   1.000
_cell.angle_alpha   90.00
_cell.angle_beta   90.00
_cell.angle_gamma   90.00
#
_symmetry.space_group_name_H-M   'P 1'
#
loop_
_entity.id
_entity.type
_entity.pdbx_description
1 polymer ?
#
loop_
_entity_poly.entity_id
_entity_poly.type
_entity_poly.pdbx_seq_one_letter_code
_entity_poly.pdbx_strand_id
1 'polypeptide(L)'
;MTDGPEPFDLASLIVTHDEGNAYQAVVPPIVQTSLFTFSDYDDMISSYRGEKVRPIYTRGLNPTVRMFEEMLAKLEGAEDALGFASGMAAVSYTHLTLPTKRIV
;
A
#
# COMPACT_ATOMS: atom_id res chain seq x y z
N MET A 1 3.54 28.42 -5.40
CA MET A 1 3.69 27.75 -5.50
C MET A 1 3.26 27.22 -4.85
N THR A 2 3.09 26.97 -4.95
CA THR A 2 2.69 26.24 -4.50
C THR A 2 3.23 25.84 -3.60
N ASP A 3 3.04 25.93 -3.02
CA ASP A 3 3.47 25.52 -2.29
C ASP A 3 3.52 24.38 -2.04
N GLY A 4 3.59 23.94 -1.58
CA GLY A 4 3.75 22.58 -1.50
C GLY A 4 4.36 22.13 -2.76
N PRO A 5 4.60 20.85 -2.83
CA PRO A 5 5.16 20.33 -4.07
C PRO A 5 4.24 20.68 -5.23
N GLU A 6 4.87 21.04 -6.29
CA GLU A 6 4.14 21.25 -7.50
C GLU A 6 3.34 20.01 -7.82
N PRO A 7 2.10 20.16 -8.17
CA PRO A 7 1.35 18.99 -8.58
C PRO A 7 1.95 18.45 -9.86
N PHE A 8 2.27 17.18 -9.85
CA PHE A 8 2.64 16.52 -11.08
C PHE A 8 1.40 16.43 -11.95
N ASP A 9 1.58 16.42 -13.26
CA ASP A 9 0.47 15.99 -14.07
C ASP A 9 0.30 14.49 -13.83
N LEU A 10 -0.82 13.94 -14.28
CA LEU A 10 -1.13 12.55 -13.97
C LEU A 10 -0.12 11.58 -14.59
N ALA A 11 0.37 11.91 -15.78
CA ALA A 11 1.34 11.03 -16.42
C ALA A 11 2.64 10.98 -15.63
N SER A 12 3.11 12.14 -15.15
CA SER A 12 4.32 12.16 -14.34
C SER A 12 4.13 11.41 -13.04
N LEU A 13 2.96 11.54 -12.44
CA LEU A 13 2.68 10.87 -11.20
C LEU A 13 2.74 9.35 -11.36
N ILE A 14 2.27 8.85 -12.48
CA ILE A 14 2.28 7.42 -12.73
C ILE A 14 3.70 6.89 -12.86
N VAL A 15 4.58 7.62 -13.53
CA VAL A 15 5.93 7.13 -13.76
C VAL A 15 6.89 7.50 -12.65
N THR A 16 6.52 8.42 -11.77
CA THR A 16 7.36 8.82 -10.66
C THR A 16 6.96 8.01 -9.44
N HIS A 17 7.85 7.20 -8.97
CA HIS A 17 7.55 6.38 -7.81
C HIS A 17 8.65 6.52 -6.80
N ASP A 18 8.35 5.97 -5.64
CA ASP A 18 9.22 6.13 -4.51
C ASP A 18 10.61 5.58 -4.80
N GLU A 19 11.59 6.37 -4.46
CA GLU A 19 12.96 5.96 -4.63
C GLU A 19 13.48 5.22 -3.41
N GLY A 20 12.62 4.88 -2.49
CA GLY A 20 13.06 4.27 -1.24
C GLY A 20 13.32 2.79 -1.30
N ASN A 21 13.39 2.19 -2.49
CA ASN A 21 13.64 0.75 -2.53
C ASN A 21 15.11 0.45 -2.26
N ALA A 22 15.36 -0.76 -1.77
CA ALA A 22 16.67 -1.14 -1.27
C ALA A 22 17.74 -1.14 -2.35
N TYR A 23 17.35 -1.26 -3.60
CA TYR A 23 18.29 -1.35 -4.71
C TYR A 23 18.46 -0.05 -5.45
N GLN A 24 17.71 0.96 -5.06
CA GLN A 24 17.69 2.25 -5.77
C GLN A 24 17.39 2.06 -7.25
N ALA A 25 16.53 1.11 -7.54
CA ALA A 25 16.16 0.80 -8.90
C ALA A 25 15.18 1.85 -9.41
N VAL A 26 15.26 2.15 -10.69
CA VAL A 26 14.33 3.09 -11.30
C VAL A 26 12.92 2.54 -11.25
N VAL A 27 12.78 1.24 -11.48
CA VAL A 27 11.50 0.55 -11.35
C VAL A 27 11.53 -0.22 -10.05
N PRO A 28 10.52 -0.06 -9.19
CA PRO A 28 10.52 -0.75 -7.90
C PRO A 28 10.53 -2.27 -8.09
N PRO A 29 11.19 -2.99 -7.20
CA PRO A 29 11.21 -4.45 -7.28
C PRO A 29 9.82 -5.04 -7.08
N ILE A 30 9.59 -6.17 -7.73
CA ILE A 30 8.37 -6.92 -7.52
C ILE A 30 8.64 -7.91 -6.39
N VAL A 31 7.89 -7.80 -5.31
CA VAL A 31 8.06 -8.65 -4.14
C VAL A 31 7.11 -9.83 -4.23
N GLN A 32 7.64 -10.95 -4.69
CA GLN A 32 6.83 -12.15 -4.92
C GLN A 32 7.10 -13.18 -3.83
N THR A 33 6.49 -12.97 -2.69
CA THR A 33 6.64 -13.93 -1.59
C THR A 33 5.37 -13.90 -0.76
N SER A 34 5.10 -15.01 -0.09
CA SER A 34 3.97 -15.07 0.86
C SER A 34 4.37 -14.55 2.21
N LEU A 35 5.57 -14.86 2.65
CA LEU A 35 6.01 -14.59 4.00
C LEU A 35 7.22 -13.69 3.98
N PHE A 36 7.41 -12.98 5.08
CA PHE A 36 8.56 -12.10 5.26
C PHE A 36 9.29 -12.53 6.52
N THR A 37 10.62 -12.42 6.47
CA THR A 37 11.43 -12.82 7.60
C THR A 37 11.56 -11.69 8.60
N PHE A 38 12.01 -12.05 9.80
CA PHE A 38 12.27 -11.09 10.87
C PHE A 38 13.75 -11.12 11.20
N SER A 39 14.29 -9.99 11.64
CA SER A 39 15.70 -9.90 11.98
C SER A 39 16.03 -10.77 13.18
N ASP A 40 15.16 -10.76 14.19
CA ASP A 40 15.37 -11.54 15.40
C ASP A 40 14.02 -11.71 16.10
N TYR A 41 14.05 -12.33 17.28
CA TYR A 41 12.83 -12.60 18.01
C TYR A 41 12.12 -11.33 18.45
N ASP A 42 12.88 -10.34 18.88
CA ASP A 42 12.29 -9.07 19.31
C ASP A 42 11.61 -8.35 18.17
N ASP A 43 12.21 -8.41 16.98
CA ASP A 43 11.60 -7.83 15.79
C ASP A 43 10.27 -8.51 15.49
N MET A 44 10.20 -9.82 15.62
CA MET A 44 8.97 -10.54 15.39
C MET A 44 7.89 -10.14 16.39
N ILE A 45 8.25 -10.06 17.67
CA ILE A 45 7.30 -9.69 18.71
C ILE A 45 6.77 -8.28 18.49
N SER A 46 7.68 -7.34 18.21
CA SER A 46 7.27 -5.95 17.95
C SER A 46 6.33 -5.86 16.77
N SER A 47 6.59 -6.64 15.74
CA SER A 47 5.74 -6.63 14.56
C SER A 47 4.35 -7.17 14.86
N TYR A 48 4.27 -8.26 15.60
CA TYR A 48 2.97 -8.84 15.95
C TYR A 48 2.19 -7.98 16.93
N ARG A 49 2.87 -7.20 17.74
CA ARG A 49 2.20 -6.27 18.66
C ARG A 49 1.72 -5.01 17.96
N GLY A 50 2.08 -4.82 16.71
CA GLY A 50 1.71 -3.63 15.99
C GLY A 50 2.60 -2.44 16.27
N GLU A 51 3.71 -2.64 16.96
CA GLU A 51 4.65 -1.56 17.23
C GLU A 51 5.44 -1.17 16.00
N LYS A 52 5.56 -2.09 15.06
CA LYS A 52 6.16 -1.83 13.75
C LYS A 52 5.15 -2.15 12.67
N VAL A 53 4.96 -1.21 11.76
CA VAL A 53 4.11 -1.46 10.59
C VAL A 53 5.02 -1.97 9.48
N ARG A 54 4.94 -3.25 9.21
CA ARG A 54 5.79 -3.86 8.21
C ARG A 54 5.09 -5.07 7.62
N PRO A 55 5.52 -5.51 6.43
CA PRO A 55 4.94 -6.72 5.86
C PRO A 55 5.29 -7.96 6.69
N ILE A 56 4.31 -8.78 6.96
CA ILE A 56 4.47 -10.06 7.63
C ILE A 56 3.99 -11.18 6.71
N TYR A 57 2.88 -10.95 6.07
CA TYR A 57 2.26 -11.91 5.18
C TYR A 57 1.61 -11.14 4.03
N THR A 58 1.83 -11.60 2.81
CA THR A 58 1.42 -10.87 1.62
C THR A 58 -0.06 -10.54 1.59
N ARG A 59 -0.92 -11.43 2.10
CA ARG A 59 -2.35 -11.13 2.09
C ARG A 59 -2.67 -9.91 2.92
N GLY A 60 -1.92 -9.68 3.99
CA GLY A 60 -2.13 -8.51 4.83
C GLY A 60 -1.48 -7.26 4.28
N LEU A 61 -0.24 -7.37 3.86
CA LEU A 61 0.50 -6.23 3.36
C LEU A 61 1.65 -6.72 2.49
N ASN A 62 1.75 -6.20 1.30
CA ASN A 62 2.86 -6.50 0.40
C ASN A 62 3.33 -5.19 -0.22
N PRO A 63 4.64 -4.94 -0.25
CA PRO A 63 5.15 -3.65 -0.74
C PRO A 63 4.73 -3.33 -2.16
N THR A 64 4.65 -4.33 -3.03
CA THR A 64 4.28 -4.10 -4.41
C THR A 64 2.82 -3.66 -4.53
N VAL A 65 1.94 -4.34 -3.80
CA VAL A 65 0.52 -3.99 -3.80
C VAL A 65 0.33 -2.62 -3.14
N ARG A 66 1.04 -2.38 -2.03
CA ARG A 66 0.90 -1.11 -1.34
C ARG A 66 1.34 0.06 -2.21
N MET A 67 2.39 -0.12 -2.98
CA MET A 67 2.83 0.92 -3.89
C MET A 67 1.75 1.26 -4.92
N PHE A 68 1.11 0.25 -5.47
CA PHE A 68 0.01 0.45 -6.41
C PHE A 68 -1.12 1.22 -5.74
N GLU A 69 -1.47 0.82 -4.52
CA GLU A 69 -2.56 1.48 -3.80
C GLU A 69 -2.25 2.94 -3.52
N GLU A 70 -1.04 3.22 -3.10
CA GLU A 70 -0.64 4.60 -2.81
C GLU A 70 -0.63 5.46 -4.07
N MET A 71 -0.15 4.91 -5.16
CA MET A 71 -0.12 5.63 -6.42
C MET A 71 -1.54 5.93 -6.89
N LEU A 72 -2.42 4.97 -6.80
CA LEU A 72 -3.81 5.15 -7.22
C LEU A 72 -4.52 6.17 -6.34
N ALA A 73 -4.26 6.13 -5.04
CA ALA A 73 -4.85 7.11 -4.14
C ALA A 73 -4.44 8.52 -4.53
N LYS A 74 -3.18 8.72 -4.89
CA LYS A 74 -2.71 10.03 -5.33
C LYS A 74 -3.38 10.46 -6.62
N LEU A 75 -3.55 9.54 -7.56
CA LEU A 75 -4.20 9.87 -8.82
C LEU A 75 -5.65 10.29 -8.61
N GLU A 76 -6.34 9.65 -7.69
CA GLU A 76 -7.75 9.94 -7.44
C GLU A 76 -7.96 11.05 -6.43
N GLY A 77 -6.90 11.53 -5.81
CA GLY A 77 -7.03 12.52 -4.76
C GLY A 77 -7.68 11.97 -3.51
N ALA A 78 -7.53 10.68 -3.26
CA ALA A 78 -8.15 10.00 -2.14
C ALA A 78 -7.16 9.84 -1.00
N GLU A 79 -7.68 9.59 0.21
CA GLU A 79 -6.83 9.36 1.36
C GLU A 79 -6.12 8.02 1.28
N ASP A 80 -6.78 7.04 0.72
CA ASP A 80 -6.22 5.71 0.63
C ASP A 80 -6.91 4.93 -0.48
N ALA A 81 -6.37 3.77 -0.80
CA ALA A 81 -6.94 2.88 -1.80
C ALA A 81 -6.64 1.45 -1.39
N LEU A 82 -7.46 0.53 -1.81
CA LEU A 82 -7.28 -0.90 -1.55
C LEU A 82 -7.33 -1.66 -2.85
N GLY A 83 -6.36 -2.54 -3.03
CA GLY A 83 -6.29 -3.38 -4.22
C GLY A 83 -6.94 -4.73 -3.98
N PHE A 84 -7.66 -5.22 -4.95
CA PHE A 84 -8.33 -6.50 -4.88
C PHE A 84 -8.01 -7.31 -6.13
N ALA A 85 -8.10 -8.63 -5.99
CA ALA A 85 -7.79 -9.51 -7.11
C ALA A 85 -8.86 -9.50 -8.20
N SER A 86 -10.07 -9.05 -7.87
CA SER A 86 -11.15 -8.99 -8.84
C SER A 86 -12.08 -7.84 -8.49
N GLY A 87 -12.85 -7.40 -9.49
CA GLY A 87 -13.82 -6.35 -9.25
C GLY A 87 -14.92 -6.76 -8.30
N MET A 88 -15.31 -8.03 -8.34
CA MET A 88 -16.37 -8.50 -7.45
C MET A 88 -15.90 -8.51 -6.00
N ALA A 89 -14.63 -8.79 -5.76
CA ALA A 89 -14.09 -8.71 -4.40
C ALA A 89 -14.16 -7.27 -3.89
N ALA A 90 -13.86 -6.30 -4.73
CA ALA A 90 -13.94 -4.90 -4.35
C ALA A 90 -15.38 -4.50 -4.04
N VAL A 91 -16.32 -4.95 -4.84
CA VAL A 91 -17.74 -4.67 -4.62
C VAL A 91 -18.19 -5.28 -3.30
N SER A 92 -17.81 -6.53 -3.04
CA SER A 92 -18.20 -7.20 -1.82
C SER A 92 -17.66 -6.48 -0.59
N TYR A 93 -16.42 -6.04 -0.63
CA TYR A 93 -15.83 -5.32 0.48
C TYR A 93 -16.57 -4.03 0.76
N THR A 94 -16.86 -3.28 -0.29
CA THR A 94 -17.60 -2.03 -0.14
C THR A 94 -18.98 -2.28 0.46
N HIS A 95 -19.65 -3.31 -0.01
CA HIS A 95 -20.98 -3.65 0.45
C HIS A 95 -21.00 -4.04 1.93
N LEU A 96 -19.96 -4.76 2.37
CA LEU A 96 -19.91 -5.19 3.77
C LEU A 96 -19.53 -4.06 4.71
N THR A 97 -18.64 -3.17 4.28
CA THR A 97 -18.14 -2.15 5.20
C THR A 97 -19.07 -0.95 5.35
N LEU A 98 -19.73 -0.53 4.29
CA LEU A 98 -20.59 0.65 4.37
C LEU A 98 -21.75 0.48 5.35
N PRO A 99 -22.51 -0.62 5.31
CA PRO A 99 -23.58 -0.80 6.30
C PRO A 99 -23.05 -0.80 7.73
N THR A 100 -21.92 -1.41 7.97
CA THR A 100 -21.34 -1.43 9.30
C THR A 100 -21.03 -0.05 9.78
N LYS A 101 -20.46 0.79 8.93
CA LYS A 101 -20.16 2.16 9.30
C LYS A 101 -21.41 2.98 9.57
N ARG A 102 -22.48 2.68 8.88
CA ARG A 102 -23.72 3.41 9.08
C ARG A 102 -24.38 3.05 10.40
N ILE A 103 -24.20 1.81 10.80
CA ILE A 103 -24.81 1.36 12.05
C ILE A 103 -24.06 1.93 13.24
N VAL A 104 -22.77 2.02 13.10
CA VAL A 104 -21.92 2.58 14.14
C VAL A 104 -21.93 4.09 14.07
#